data_b9e6d9ad6af1732d2112706d8ee49509
#
_entry.id   b9e6d9ad6af1732d2112706d8ee49509
#
_cell.length_a   1.000
_cell.length_b   1.000
_cell.length_c   1.000
_cell.angle_alpha   90.00
_cell.angle_beta   90.00
_cell.angle_gamma   90.00
#
_symmetry.space_group_name_H-M   'P 1'
#
loop_
_entity.id
_entity.type
_entity.pdbx_description
1 polymer ?
#
loop_
_entity_poly.entity_id
_entity_poly.type
_entity_poly.pdbx_seq_one_letter_code
_entity_poly.pdbx_strand_id
1 'polypeptide(L)'
;MKHIPNAYAEGAPATPSPPPDIYDEVAYAYDGSLEGLLSAVFAAYERHERPTDVAPEERLQPRLGQRVALIPTDQDRALRVMSTLRRQCGRAAALAVTRAACSDEPDAGTAVYRFVRYAVDEQKHRACEHCRKRASCAGRGGMGPCPKQRGRAFSDITHPAVERLFRISRSVGQECEHMRQFVRFQHLAGEGADVWFARVNSKASVVPLIMDHFVERLGVQPFIIYDEVHHLAGVYDGGDWQLVNTEGAGDLERALPDRTADEALMSEAWRTFYKSVSIDARYHPELRRQFMPKRFWKNLTELQESPAALRTALR
;
A
#
# COMPACT_ATOMS: atom_id res chain seq x y z
N MET A 1 -68.05 -24.18 -37.87
CA MET A 1 -67.35 -24.52 -36.65
C MET A 1 -65.92 -23.89 -36.72
N LYS A 2 -65.66 -22.79 -36.00
CA LYS A 2 -64.40 -22.07 -36.01
C LYS A 2 -63.57 -22.61 -34.85
N HIS A 3 -62.35 -23.10 -35.17
CA HIS A 3 -61.32 -23.52 -34.20
C HIS A 3 -60.76 -22.29 -33.52
N ILE A 4 -60.83 -22.25 -32.17
CA ILE A 4 -60.18 -21.28 -31.33
C ILE A 4 -58.82 -21.92 -30.88
N PRO A 5 -57.67 -21.30 -31.12
CA PRO A 5 -56.41 -21.81 -30.58
C PRO A 5 -56.28 -21.49 -29.09
N ASN A 6 -55.92 -22.51 -28.31
CA ASN A 6 -55.65 -22.45 -26.90
C ASN A 6 -54.29 -21.76 -26.65
N ALA A 7 -54.33 -20.54 -26.13
CA ALA A 7 -53.17 -19.73 -25.80
C ALA A 7 -53.02 -19.65 -24.26
N TYR A 8 -52.51 -20.70 -23.63
CA TYR A 8 -51.92 -20.66 -22.30
C TYR A 8 -50.92 -21.82 -22.16
N ALA A 9 -49.72 -21.62 -22.69
CA ALA A 9 -48.53 -22.32 -22.21
C ALA A 9 -47.87 -21.41 -21.16
N GLU A 10 -48.28 -21.56 -19.90
CA GLU A 10 -47.62 -20.95 -18.78
C GLU A 10 -46.19 -21.52 -18.70
N GLY A 11 -45.21 -20.65 -18.95
CA GLY A 11 -43.82 -20.93 -18.65
C GLY A 11 -43.66 -21.17 -17.16
N ALA A 12 -43.23 -22.35 -16.77
CA ALA A 12 -42.86 -22.66 -15.39
C ALA A 12 -41.87 -21.60 -14.88
N PRO A 13 -42.06 -21.06 -13.68
CA PRO A 13 -41.09 -20.11 -13.09
C PRO A 13 -39.74 -20.79 -12.98
N ALA A 14 -38.69 -20.12 -13.50
CA ALA A 14 -37.34 -20.56 -13.35
C ALA A 14 -37.05 -20.78 -11.85
N THR A 15 -36.71 -22.00 -11.47
CA THR A 15 -36.30 -22.33 -10.12
C THR A 15 -35.12 -21.41 -9.74
N PRO A 16 -35.18 -20.66 -8.65
CA PRO A 16 -34.08 -19.85 -8.20
C PRO A 16 -32.86 -20.75 -8.01
N SER A 17 -31.74 -20.34 -8.56
CA SER A 17 -30.48 -21.04 -8.33
C SER A 17 -30.27 -21.20 -6.82
N PRO A 18 -29.85 -22.38 -6.33
CA PRO A 18 -29.58 -22.57 -4.92
C PRO A 18 -28.59 -21.51 -4.44
N PRO A 19 -28.73 -20.99 -3.22
CA PRO A 19 -27.75 -20.09 -2.66
C PRO A 19 -26.36 -20.77 -2.73
N PRO A 20 -25.28 -20.01 -3.01
CA PRO A 20 -23.94 -20.61 -3.04
C PRO A 20 -23.73 -21.35 -1.72
N ASP A 21 -23.25 -22.58 -1.81
CA ASP A 21 -22.95 -23.40 -0.64
C ASP A 21 -21.96 -22.62 0.24
N ILE A 22 -22.33 -22.38 1.49
CA ILE A 22 -21.49 -21.64 2.47
C ILE A 22 -20.12 -22.31 2.60
N TYR A 23 -20.01 -23.59 2.25
CA TYR A 23 -18.78 -24.40 2.27
C TYR A 23 -17.86 -24.22 1.04
N ASP A 24 -18.29 -23.50 0.00
CA ASP A 24 -17.47 -23.21 -1.19
C ASP A 24 -16.69 -21.88 -1.09
N GLU A 25 -16.93 -21.09 -0.05
CA GLU A 25 -16.18 -19.85 0.15
C GLU A 25 -14.74 -20.15 0.61
N VAL A 26 -13.77 -19.59 -0.11
CA VAL A 26 -12.35 -19.70 0.24
C VAL A 26 -11.75 -18.35 0.54
N ALA A 27 -10.98 -18.27 1.60
CA ALA A 27 -10.09 -17.17 1.92
C ALA A 27 -8.64 -17.57 1.66
N TYR A 28 -7.86 -16.68 1.08
CA TYR A 28 -6.43 -16.84 0.87
C TYR A 28 -5.65 -16.04 1.89
N ALA A 29 -4.75 -16.72 2.60
CA ALA A 29 -3.80 -16.14 3.52
C ALA A 29 -2.40 -16.12 2.91
N TYR A 30 -1.66 -15.03 3.08
CA TYR A 30 -0.28 -14.88 2.61
C TYR A 30 0.57 -14.19 3.69
N ASP A 31 1.89 -14.11 3.49
CA ASP A 31 2.88 -13.62 4.45
C ASP A 31 2.91 -12.09 4.70
N GLY A 32 1.98 -11.33 4.12
CA GLY A 32 1.93 -9.87 4.24
C GLY A 32 2.82 -9.12 3.24
N SER A 33 3.69 -9.80 2.49
CA SER A 33 4.54 -9.20 1.47
C SER A 33 3.79 -8.89 0.18
N LEU A 34 4.34 -7.99 -0.66
CA LEU A 34 3.83 -7.76 -2.01
C LEU A 34 3.90 -9.03 -2.86
N GLU A 35 5.00 -9.77 -2.74
CA GLU A 35 5.26 -11.00 -3.45
C GLU A 35 4.26 -12.10 -3.04
N GLY A 36 3.96 -12.21 -1.75
CA GLY A 36 2.94 -13.12 -1.24
C GLY A 36 1.55 -12.79 -1.75
N LEU A 37 1.18 -11.51 -1.73
CA LEU A 37 -0.09 -11.04 -2.30
C LEU A 37 -0.23 -11.39 -3.79
N LEU A 38 0.81 -11.14 -4.58
CA LEU A 38 0.81 -11.45 -6.01
C LEU A 38 0.84 -12.96 -6.27
N SER A 39 1.48 -13.73 -5.41
CA SER A 39 1.44 -15.21 -5.44
C SER A 39 0.03 -15.72 -5.15
N ALA A 40 -0.70 -15.09 -4.21
CA ALA A 40 -2.10 -15.42 -3.94
C ALA A 40 -3.00 -15.12 -5.15
N VAL A 41 -2.78 -13.98 -5.82
CA VAL A 41 -3.47 -13.67 -7.07
C VAL A 41 -3.18 -14.73 -8.14
N PHE A 42 -1.91 -15.14 -8.31
CA PHE A 42 -1.55 -16.18 -9.26
C PHE A 42 -2.21 -17.53 -8.94
N ALA A 43 -2.17 -17.93 -7.67
CA ALA A 43 -2.76 -19.19 -7.21
C ALA A 43 -4.27 -19.26 -7.47
N ALA A 44 -4.99 -18.13 -7.35
CA ALA A 44 -6.42 -18.09 -7.66
C ALA A 44 -6.71 -18.40 -9.14
N TYR A 45 -5.84 -17.99 -10.07
CA TYR A 45 -5.94 -18.36 -11.48
C TYR A 45 -5.53 -19.80 -11.74
N GLU A 46 -4.46 -20.25 -11.12
CA GLU A 46 -3.93 -21.63 -11.28
C GLU A 46 -4.93 -22.68 -10.79
N ARG A 47 -5.56 -22.42 -9.63
CA ARG A 47 -6.54 -23.33 -9.01
C ARG A 47 -7.96 -23.15 -9.53
N HIS A 48 -8.19 -22.15 -10.41
CA HIS A 48 -9.53 -21.78 -10.88
C HIS A 48 -10.50 -21.41 -9.74
N GLU A 49 -9.97 -20.91 -8.62
CA GLU A 49 -10.73 -20.50 -7.45
C GLU A 49 -11.04 -19.00 -7.48
N ARG A 50 -12.07 -18.61 -6.73
CA ARG A 50 -12.47 -17.20 -6.57
C ARG A 50 -12.52 -16.85 -5.08
N PRO A 51 -11.36 -16.61 -4.44
CA PRO A 51 -11.35 -16.27 -3.03
C PRO A 51 -12.22 -15.04 -2.76
N THR A 52 -13.03 -15.14 -1.72
CA THR A 52 -13.85 -14.02 -1.24
C THR A 52 -13.01 -13.00 -0.51
N ASP A 53 -11.95 -13.49 0.19
CA ASP A 53 -11.03 -12.70 0.98
C ASP A 53 -9.58 -13.10 0.66
N VAL A 54 -8.72 -12.09 0.54
CA VAL A 54 -7.28 -12.24 0.37
C VAL A 54 -6.62 -11.27 1.35
N ALA A 55 -5.92 -11.79 2.36
CA ALA A 55 -5.33 -10.98 3.41
C ALA A 55 -4.04 -11.61 3.95
N PRO A 56 -3.16 -10.81 4.60
CA PRO A 56 -2.08 -11.36 5.40
C PRO A 56 -2.60 -12.35 6.45
N GLU A 57 -1.85 -13.44 6.69
CA GLU A 57 -2.25 -14.50 7.62
C GLU A 57 -2.62 -13.93 9.01
N GLU A 58 -1.81 -13.02 9.52
CA GLU A 58 -1.99 -12.39 10.83
C GLU A 58 -3.25 -11.50 10.94
N ARG A 59 -3.75 -11.00 9.79
CA ARG A 59 -4.89 -10.09 9.71
C ARG A 59 -6.16 -10.76 9.19
N LEU A 60 -6.06 -11.99 8.70
CA LEU A 60 -7.19 -12.70 8.15
C LEU A 60 -8.17 -13.09 9.27
N GLN A 61 -9.43 -12.73 9.10
CA GLN A 61 -10.53 -13.12 9.98
C GLN A 61 -11.51 -13.99 9.19
N PRO A 62 -11.34 -15.32 9.20
CA PRO A 62 -12.19 -16.22 8.44
C PRO A 62 -13.63 -16.19 8.94
N ARG A 63 -14.58 -16.31 8.02
CA ARG A 63 -16.00 -16.49 8.36
C ARG A 63 -16.26 -17.93 8.79
N LEU A 64 -17.35 -18.13 9.51
CA LEU A 64 -17.77 -19.47 9.91
C LEU A 64 -18.03 -20.33 8.65
N GLY A 65 -17.35 -21.48 8.56
CA GLY A 65 -17.44 -22.39 7.41
C GLY A 65 -16.55 -22.03 6.21
N GLN A 66 -15.89 -20.88 6.22
CA GLN A 66 -14.97 -20.48 5.14
C GLN A 66 -13.67 -21.29 5.20
N ARG A 67 -13.29 -21.89 4.09
CA ARG A 67 -12.00 -22.60 3.97
C ARG A 67 -10.86 -21.59 3.86
N VAL A 68 -9.82 -21.74 4.67
CA VAL A 68 -8.59 -20.93 4.58
C VAL A 68 -7.52 -21.72 3.81
N ALA A 69 -6.94 -21.11 2.79
CA ALA A 69 -5.82 -21.65 2.05
C ALA A 69 -4.59 -20.74 2.26
N LEU A 70 -3.55 -21.30 2.89
CA LEU A 70 -2.25 -20.64 3.00
C LEU A 70 -1.55 -20.70 1.64
N ILE A 71 -1.09 -19.55 1.15
CA ILE A 71 -0.43 -19.43 -0.14
C ILE A 71 1.04 -19.08 0.10
N PRO A 72 1.96 -19.99 -0.26
CA PRO A 72 3.38 -19.72 -0.14
C PRO A 72 3.81 -18.64 -1.12
N THR A 73 4.73 -17.80 -0.68
CA THR A 73 5.34 -16.75 -1.52
C THR A 73 6.26 -17.36 -2.56
N ASP A 74 6.07 -16.97 -3.82
CA ASP A 74 6.84 -17.41 -4.98
C ASP A 74 7.20 -16.19 -5.83
N GLN A 75 8.48 -15.87 -5.89
CA GLN A 75 9.02 -14.70 -6.57
C GLN A 75 8.73 -14.72 -8.07
N ASP A 76 8.85 -15.87 -8.72
CA ASP A 76 8.60 -15.99 -10.17
C ASP A 76 7.13 -15.75 -10.51
N ARG A 77 6.23 -16.31 -9.70
CA ARG A 77 4.78 -16.08 -9.84
C ARG A 77 4.42 -14.61 -9.63
N ALA A 78 4.96 -13.99 -8.59
CA ALA A 78 4.77 -12.58 -8.30
C ALA A 78 5.26 -11.68 -9.44
N LEU A 79 6.47 -11.92 -9.95
CA LEU A 79 7.02 -11.19 -11.10
C LEU A 79 6.17 -11.35 -12.36
N ARG A 80 5.61 -12.53 -12.62
CA ARG A 80 4.71 -12.77 -13.77
C ARG A 80 3.41 -11.95 -13.64
N VAL A 81 2.82 -11.89 -12.47
CA VAL A 81 1.61 -11.07 -12.22
C VAL A 81 1.95 -9.59 -12.39
N MET A 82 3.01 -9.10 -11.74
CA MET A 82 3.43 -7.70 -11.82
C MET A 82 3.77 -7.28 -13.26
N SER A 83 4.51 -8.10 -14.00
CA SER A 83 4.84 -7.82 -15.40
C SER A 83 3.60 -7.75 -16.30
N THR A 84 2.62 -8.62 -16.03
CA THR A 84 1.33 -8.62 -16.73
C THR A 84 0.53 -7.36 -16.43
N LEU A 85 0.46 -6.95 -15.16
CA LEU A 85 -0.17 -5.69 -14.74
C LEU A 85 0.48 -4.48 -15.42
N ARG A 86 1.81 -4.38 -15.39
CA ARG A 86 2.53 -3.29 -16.06
C ARG A 86 2.27 -3.25 -17.55
N ARG A 87 2.22 -4.40 -18.20
CA ARG A 87 1.98 -4.52 -19.64
C ARG A 87 0.54 -4.21 -20.03
N GLN A 88 -0.46 -4.67 -19.27
CA GLN A 88 -1.88 -4.53 -19.62
C GLN A 88 -2.50 -3.25 -19.06
N CYS A 89 -2.19 -2.89 -17.81
CA CYS A 89 -2.83 -1.79 -17.09
C CYS A 89 -1.93 -0.56 -16.93
N GLY A 90 -0.63 -0.67 -17.25
CA GLY A 90 0.32 0.44 -17.17
C GLY A 90 0.98 0.61 -15.80
N ARG A 91 1.93 1.56 -15.73
CA ARG A 91 2.72 1.83 -14.50
C ARG A 91 1.87 2.31 -13.34
N ALA A 92 0.85 3.13 -13.61
CA ALA A 92 -0.01 3.69 -12.57
C ALA A 92 -0.78 2.59 -11.81
N ALA A 93 -1.29 1.58 -12.52
CA ALA A 93 -1.96 0.44 -11.89
C ALA A 93 -1.00 -0.41 -11.07
N ALA A 94 0.21 -0.67 -11.60
CA ALA A 94 1.25 -1.40 -10.86
C ALA A 94 1.63 -0.67 -9.56
N LEU A 95 1.84 0.66 -9.63
CA LEU A 95 2.12 1.48 -8.45
C LEU A 95 0.95 1.46 -7.45
N ALA A 96 -0.29 1.47 -7.94
CA ALA A 96 -1.47 1.39 -7.06
C ALA A 96 -1.53 0.05 -6.32
N VAL A 97 -1.18 -1.05 -6.98
CA VAL A 97 -1.09 -2.39 -6.37
C VAL A 97 0.04 -2.42 -5.33
N THR A 98 1.24 -1.91 -5.67
CA THR A 98 2.36 -1.84 -4.71
C THR A 98 2.00 -1.02 -3.47
N ARG A 99 1.35 0.14 -3.65
CA ARG A 99 0.87 0.95 -2.52
C ARG A 99 -0.18 0.23 -1.69
N ALA A 100 -1.11 -0.48 -2.33
CA ALA A 100 -2.13 -1.22 -1.60
C ALA A 100 -1.56 -2.37 -0.77
N ALA A 101 -0.49 -3.02 -1.23
CA ALA A 101 0.22 -4.04 -0.46
C ALA A 101 0.87 -3.48 0.83
N CYS A 102 1.20 -2.18 0.84
CA CYS A 102 1.72 -1.49 2.02
C CYS A 102 0.62 -0.92 2.94
N SER A 103 -0.66 -1.14 2.63
CA SER A 103 -1.79 -0.58 3.39
C SER A 103 -2.20 -1.44 4.56
N ASP A 104 -2.62 -0.79 5.66
CA ASP A 104 -3.22 -1.46 6.82
C ASP A 104 -4.72 -1.71 6.68
N GLU A 105 -5.32 -1.28 5.56
CA GLU A 105 -6.73 -1.55 5.29
C GLU A 105 -6.98 -3.06 5.23
N PRO A 106 -7.92 -3.61 5.99
CA PRO A 106 -8.11 -5.06 6.13
C PRO A 106 -8.49 -5.76 4.82
N ASP A 107 -9.08 -5.05 3.89
CA ASP A 107 -9.50 -5.57 2.59
C ASP A 107 -8.52 -5.21 1.44
N ALA A 108 -7.33 -4.68 1.75
CA ALA A 108 -6.38 -4.24 0.73
C ALA A 108 -5.98 -5.35 -0.24
N GLY A 109 -5.65 -6.55 0.26
CA GLY A 109 -5.34 -7.71 -0.57
C GLY A 109 -6.53 -8.15 -1.43
N THR A 110 -7.72 -8.17 -0.86
CA THR A 110 -8.97 -8.46 -1.58
C THR A 110 -9.24 -7.43 -2.68
N ALA A 111 -9.00 -6.15 -2.41
CA ALA A 111 -9.16 -5.08 -3.39
C ALA A 111 -8.20 -5.24 -4.57
N VAL A 112 -6.94 -5.60 -4.30
CA VAL A 112 -5.94 -5.92 -5.33
C VAL A 112 -6.40 -7.11 -6.17
N TYR A 113 -6.80 -8.21 -5.53
CA TYR A 113 -7.28 -9.40 -6.24
C TYR A 113 -8.47 -9.07 -7.15
N ARG A 114 -9.49 -8.38 -6.64
CA ARG A 114 -10.68 -7.97 -7.40
C ARG A 114 -10.33 -7.06 -8.59
N PHE A 115 -9.42 -6.13 -8.38
CA PHE A 115 -8.92 -5.28 -9.46
C PHE A 115 -8.22 -6.08 -10.55
N VAL A 116 -7.33 -7.01 -10.18
CA VAL A 116 -6.61 -7.83 -11.17
C VAL A 116 -7.59 -8.70 -11.96
N ARG A 117 -8.57 -9.29 -11.29
CA ARG A 117 -9.64 -10.07 -11.96
C ARG A 117 -10.41 -9.20 -12.97
N TYR A 118 -10.84 -8.02 -12.55
CA TYR A 118 -11.53 -7.08 -13.43
C TYR A 118 -10.65 -6.68 -14.63
N ALA A 119 -9.40 -6.30 -14.37
CA ALA A 119 -8.51 -5.80 -15.40
C ALA A 119 -8.09 -6.86 -16.43
N VAL A 120 -7.91 -8.11 -15.98
CA VAL A 120 -7.43 -9.20 -16.84
C VAL A 120 -8.57 -9.94 -17.52
N ASP A 121 -9.64 -10.23 -16.81
CA ASP A 121 -10.73 -11.08 -17.33
C ASP A 121 -11.85 -10.25 -17.96
N GLU A 122 -12.43 -9.33 -17.22
CA GLU A 122 -13.64 -8.64 -17.64
C GLU A 122 -13.42 -7.59 -18.72
N GLN A 123 -12.30 -6.86 -18.63
CA GLN A 123 -11.99 -5.83 -19.65
C GLN A 123 -11.69 -6.41 -21.02
N LYS A 124 -11.17 -7.63 -21.10
CA LYS A 124 -10.93 -8.29 -22.40
C LYS A 124 -12.25 -8.48 -23.18
N HIS A 125 -13.30 -8.88 -22.46
CA HIS A 125 -14.58 -9.18 -23.11
C HIS A 125 -15.34 -7.92 -23.56
N ARG A 126 -15.51 -6.95 -22.67
CA ARG A 126 -16.28 -5.72 -22.93
C ARG A 126 -15.75 -4.89 -24.11
N ALA A 127 -14.44 -4.75 -24.21
CA ALA A 127 -13.87 -3.88 -25.24
C ALA A 127 -13.81 -4.53 -26.62
N CYS A 128 -13.80 -5.87 -26.72
CA CYS A 128 -13.87 -6.56 -27.98
C CYS A 128 -15.29 -6.62 -28.56
N GLU A 129 -16.31 -6.65 -27.72
CA GLU A 129 -17.71 -6.66 -28.14
C GLU A 129 -18.08 -5.42 -28.96
N HIS A 130 -17.61 -4.26 -28.55
CA HIS A 130 -17.90 -2.95 -29.19
C HIS A 130 -16.79 -2.45 -30.12
N CYS A 131 -15.78 -3.27 -30.42
CA CYS A 131 -14.64 -2.84 -31.22
C CYS A 131 -14.94 -2.91 -32.72
N ARG A 132 -14.95 -1.76 -33.44
CA ARG A 132 -15.11 -1.69 -34.89
C ARG A 132 -14.07 -2.51 -35.68
N LYS A 133 -12.89 -2.79 -35.09
CA LYS A 133 -11.81 -3.58 -35.73
C LYS A 133 -11.82 -5.05 -35.26
N ARG A 134 -12.90 -5.53 -34.63
CA ARG A 134 -12.97 -6.91 -34.09
C ARG A 134 -12.61 -7.98 -35.11
N ALA A 135 -13.08 -7.81 -36.36
CA ALA A 135 -12.86 -8.79 -37.41
C ALA A 135 -11.40 -8.89 -37.93
N SER A 136 -10.65 -7.78 -37.88
CA SER A 136 -9.27 -7.69 -38.37
C SER A 136 -8.22 -7.54 -37.28
N CYS A 137 -8.60 -7.73 -36.00
CA CYS A 137 -7.70 -7.52 -34.87
C CYS A 137 -6.77 -8.72 -34.67
N ALA A 138 -5.46 -8.51 -34.68
CA ALA A 138 -4.45 -9.52 -34.40
C ALA A 138 -4.56 -10.09 -32.95
N GLY A 139 -5.23 -9.39 -32.01
CA GLY A 139 -5.54 -9.86 -30.67
C GLY A 139 -6.75 -10.80 -30.55
N ARG A 140 -7.40 -11.18 -31.66
CA ARG A 140 -8.65 -11.97 -31.68
C ARG A 140 -8.52 -13.41 -31.16
N GLY A 141 -7.34 -13.89 -30.92
CA GLY A 141 -7.11 -15.23 -30.35
C GLY A 141 -6.74 -15.25 -28.85
N GLY A 142 -6.89 -14.14 -28.12
CA GLY A 142 -6.51 -14.09 -26.71
C GLY A 142 -5.00 -14.02 -26.45
N MET A 143 -4.17 -13.93 -27.48
CA MET A 143 -2.72 -14.02 -27.39
C MET A 143 -1.97 -12.69 -27.26
N GLY A 144 -2.67 -11.56 -27.09
CA GLY A 144 -2.00 -10.27 -26.89
C GLY A 144 -2.90 -9.17 -26.36
N PRO A 145 -2.37 -8.24 -25.56
CA PRO A 145 -3.15 -7.10 -25.09
C PRO A 145 -3.50 -6.17 -26.24
N CYS A 146 -4.76 -5.74 -26.31
CA CYS A 146 -5.19 -4.75 -27.28
C CYS A 146 -4.49 -3.41 -26.99
N PRO A 147 -3.72 -2.83 -27.95
CA PRO A 147 -3.02 -1.56 -27.73
C PRO A 147 -3.94 -0.40 -27.32
N LYS A 148 -5.23 -0.46 -27.74
CA LYS A 148 -6.23 0.57 -27.40
C LYS A 148 -6.80 0.43 -25.98
N GLN A 149 -6.53 -0.67 -25.30
CA GLN A 149 -7.05 -0.94 -23.95
C GLN A 149 -6.01 -0.78 -22.85
N ARG A 150 -4.76 -0.58 -23.24
CA ARG A 150 -3.66 -0.42 -22.30
C ARG A 150 -3.96 0.76 -21.36
N GLY A 151 -4.05 0.47 -20.07
CA GLY A 151 -4.32 1.47 -19.02
C GLY A 151 -5.80 1.83 -18.79
N ARG A 152 -6.73 1.40 -19.64
CA ARG A 152 -8.16 1.76 -19.49
C ARG A 152 -8.81 1.14 -18.25
N ALA A 153 -8.41 -0.07 -17.84
CA ALA A 153 -8.97 -0.70 -16.66
C ALA A 153 -8.82 0.18 -15.41
N PHE A 154 -7.63 0.73 -15.20
CA PHE A 154 -7.36 1.57 -14.03
C PHE A 154 -7.97 2.98 -14.14
N SER A 155 -8.40 3.40 -15.32
CA SER A 155 -9.11 4.68 -15.52
C SER A 155 -10.62 4.60 -15.31
N ASP A 156 -11.18 3.40 -15.19
CA ASP A 156 -12.60 3.19 -14.96
C ASP A 156 -12.94 3.27 -13.46
N ILE A 157 -12.87 4.46 -12.92
CA ILE A 157 -13.14 4.75 -11.50
C ILE A 157 -14.61 4.50 -11.10
N THR A 158 -15.49 4.25 -12.07
CA THR A 158 -16.89 3.90 -11.76
C THR A 158 -17.06 2.44 -11.37
N HIS A 159 -16.06 1.60 -11.71
CA HIS A 159 -16.09 0.19 -11.33
C HIS A 159 -15.65 0.01 -9.87
N PRO A 160 -16.43 -0.70 -9.01
CA PRO A 160 -16.15 -0.81 -7.58
C PRO A 160 -14.73 -1.33 -7.23
N ALA A 161 -14.22 -2.30 -8.01
CA ALA A 161 -12.87 -2.83 -7.78
C ALA A 161 -11.77 -1.80 -8.08
N VAL A 162 -11.98 -0.93 -9.08
CA VAL A 162 -11.03 0.14 -9.41
C VAL A 162 -11.12 1.27 -8.39
N GLU A 163 -12.33 1.68 -8.03
CA GLU A 163 -12.57 2.73 -7.04
C GLU A 163 -11.92 2.38 -5.69
N ARG A 164 -12.13 1.14 -5.21
CA ARG A 164 -11.57 0.70 -3.93
C ARG A 164 -10.04 0.69 -3.94
N LEU A 165 -9.42 0.10 -4.96
CA LEU A 165 -7.96 0.11 -5.11
C LEU A 165 -7.42 1.55 -5.21
N PHE A 166 -8.08 2.41 -6.00
CA PHE A 166 -7.67 3.80 -6.15
C PHE A 166 -7.70 4.56 -4.82
N ARG A 167 -8.74 4.38 -4.02
CA ARG A 167 -8.89 5.00 -2.69
C ARG A 167 -7.78 4.56 -1.73
N ILE A 168 -7.51 3.25 -1.64
CA ILE A 168 -6.41 2.71 -0.83
C ILE A 168 -5.06 3.29 -1.30
N SER A 169 -4.76 3.19 -2.59
CA SER A 169 -3.52 3.70 -3.17
C SER A 169 -3.32 5.19 -2.93
N ARG A 170 -4.40 5.98 -3.00
CA ARG A 170 -4.36 7.42 -2.72
C ARG A 170 -4.04 7.70 -1.26
N SER A 171 -4.65 6.97 -0.33
CA SER A 171 -4.39 7.10 1.11
C SER A 171 -2.92 6.82 1.43
N VAL A 172 -2.37 5.72 0.92
CA VAL A 172 -0.95 5.37 1.08
C VAL A 172 -0.04 6.40 0.40
N GLY A 173 -0.42 6.87 -0.79
CA GLY A 173 0.33 7.93 -1.48
C GLY A 173 0.40 9.23 -0.68
N GLN A 174 -0.69 9.65 -0.04
CA GLN A 174 -0.70 10.80 0.86
C GLN A 174 0.19 10.59 2.08
N GLU A 175 0.22 9.37 2.63
CA GLU A 175 1.10 9.03 3.73
C GLU A 175 2.58 9.10 3.32
N CYS A 176 2.94 8.62 2.13
CA CYS A 176 4.30 8.81 1.58
C CYS A 176 4.69 10.31 1.48
N GLU A 177 3.77 11.16 1.00
CA GLU A 177 4.02 12.61 0.92
C GLU A 177 4.21 13.23 2.31
N HIS A 178 3.42 12.82 3.31
CA HIS A 178 3.60 13.28 4.69
C HIS A 178 4.96 12.85 5.23
N MET A 179 5.40 11.62 4.98
CA MET A 179 6.72 11.17 5.42
C MET A 179 7.84 11.98 4.79
N ARG A 180 7.79 12.23 3.48
CA ARG A 180 8.78 13.08 2.79
C ARG A 180 8.87 14.49 3.34
N GLN A 181 7.75 15.06 3.83
CA GLN A 181 7.69 16.40 4.38
C GLN A 181 8.09 16.47 5.85
N PHE A 182 7.74 15.45 6.64
CA PHE A 182 7.78 15.53 8.11
C PHE A 182 8.84 14.63 8.75
N VAL A 183 9.52 13.75 8.00
CA VAL A 183 10.65 13.01 8.54
C VAL A 183 11.76 13.98 8.98
N ARG A 184 12.29 13.75 10.18
CA ARG A 184 13.43 14.47 10.74
C ARG A 184 14.53 13.47 11.07
N PHE A 185 15.67 13.66 10.48
CA PHE A 185 16.87 12.88 10.76
C PHE A 185 17.64 13.52 11.89
N GLN A 186 18.18 12.69 12.76
CA GLN A 186 19.10 13.05 13.83
C GLN A 186 20.44 12.39 13.56
N HIS A 187 21.51 13.12 13.76
CA HIS A 187 22.85 12.60 13.60
C HIS A 187 23.26 11.84 14.87
N LEU A 188 23.53 10.56 14.73
CA LEU A 188 23.99 9.68 15.79
C LEU A 188 25.40 9.20 15.47
N ALA A 189 26.33 9.38 16.39
CA ALA A 189 27.70 8.90 16.24
C ALA A 189 28.24 8.30 17.54
N GLY A 190 28.98 7.22 17.42
CA GLY A 190 29.60 6.51 18.52
C GLY A 190 30.73 5.62 18.01
N GLU A 191 31.27 4.74 18.85
CA GLU A 191 32.36 3.85 18.49
C GLU A 191 32.01 3.00 17.27
N GLY A 192 32.50 3.39 16.07
CA GLY A 192 32.36 2.65 14.83
C GLY A 192 31.05 2.89 14.05
N ALA A 193 30.20 3.82 14.48
CA ALA A 193 28.98 4.15 13.76
C ALA A 193 28.80 5.67 13.62
N ASP A 194 28.43 6.08 12.39
CA ASP A 194 28.12 7.46 12.01
C ASP A 194 26.90 7.38 11.06
N VAL A 195 25.69 7.68 11.57
CA VAL A 195 24.46 7.40 10.86
C VAL A 195 23.38 8.46 11.12
N TRP A 196 22.63 8.79 10.09
CA TRP A 196 21.44 9.62 10.21
C TRP A 196 20.21 8.74 10.52
N PHE A 197 19.59 8.95 11.64
CA PHE A 197 18.47 8.16 12.12
C PHE A 197 17.17 8.96 12.12
N ALA A 198 16.12 8.37 11.55
CA ALA A 198 14.78 8.96 11.57
C ALA A 198 13.76 7.93 12.08
N ARG A 199 12.91 8.38 13.01
CA ARG A 199 11.78 7.61 13.51
C ARG A 199 10.50 8.11 12.89
N VAL A 200 9.64 7.18 12.46
CA VAL A 200 8.35 7.48 11.88
C VAL A 200 7.24 6.65 12.52
N ASN A 201 6.02 7.16 12.44
CA ASN A 201 4.80 6.49 12.88
C ASN A 201 3.77 6.64 11.76
N SER A 202 3.87 5.78 10.79
CA SER A 202 3.01 5.81 9.62
C SER A 202 1.70 5.03 9.83
N LYS A 203 0.68 5.38 9.04
CA LYS A 203 -0.60 4.66 8.98
C LYS A 203 -0.60 3.51 7.97
N ALA A 204 0.51 3.33 7.28
CA ALA A 204 0.72 2.29 6.31
C ALA A 204 2.22 2.00 6.26
N SER A 205 2.64 0.81 5.91
CA SER A 205 4.06 0.42 5.84
C SER A 205 4.76 1.09 4.66
N VAL A 206 5.01 2.41 4.77
CA VAL A 206 5.49 3.24 3.65
C VAL A 206 7.00 3.32 3.51
N VAL A 207 7.77 2.78 4.44
CA VAL A 207 9.24 2.80 4.38
C VAL A 207 9.77 2.31 3.02
N PRO A 208 9.31 1.17 2.47
CA PRO A 208 9.78 0.70 1.16
C PRO A 208 9.50 1.67 0.01
N LEU A 209 8.49 2.52 0.15
CA LEU A 209 8.04 3.44 -0.88
C LEU A 209 8.74 4.80 -0.86
N ILE A 210 9.46 5.09 0.22
CA ILE A 210 10.11 6.40 0.42
C ILE A 210 11.64 6.31 0.43
N MET A 211 12.23 5.11 0.55
CA MET A 211 13.69 4.94 0.63
C MET A 211 14.41 5.58 -0.54
N ASP A 212 14.00 5.31 -1.78
CA ASP A 212 14.65 5.88 -2.97
C ASP A 212 14.70 7.40 -2.95
N HIS A 213 13.63 8.05 -2.45
CA HIS A 213 13.60 9.52 -2.31
C HIS A 213 14.69 10.04 -1.35
N PHE A 214 14.90 9.35 -0.23
CA PHE A 214 15.90 9.77 0.75
C PHE A 214 17.32 9.38 0.32
N VAL A 215 17.51 8.28 -0.40
CA VAL A 215 18.77 7.94 -1.07
C VAL A 215 19.20 9.05 -2.03
N GLU A 216 18.29 9.50 -2.89
CA GLU A 216 18.56 10.62 -3.81
C GLU A 216 18.89 11.92 -3.05
N ARG A 217 18.22 12.18 -1.93
CA ARG A 217 18.37 13.42 -1.16
C ARG A 217 19.63 13.47 -0.29
N LEU A 218 19.97 12.36 0.36
CA LEU A 218 21.09 12.28 1.31
C LEU A 218 22.40 11.83 0.64
N GLY A 219 22.34 11.32 -0.58
CA GLY A 219 23.51 10.93 -1.37
C GLY A 219 24.24 9.78 -0.71
N VAL A 220 25.52 9.98 -0.37
CA VAL A 220 26.39 8.94 0.20
C VAL A 220 26.30 8.80 1.72
N GLN A 221 25.44 9.57 2.37
CA GLN A 221 25.32 9.55 3.83
C GLN A 221 24.52 8.33 4.29
N PRO A 222 25.06 7.45 5.13
CA PRO A 222 24.31 6.33 5.70
C PRO A 222 23.13 6.83 6.53
N PHE A 223 21.98 6.18 6.36
CA PHE A 223 20.79 6.53 7.15
C PHE A 223 19.89 5.35 7.45
N ILE A 224 19.09 5.50 8.49
CA ILE A 224 18.06 4.54 8.90
C ILE A 224 16.73 5.28 9.04
N ILE A 225 15.66 4.74 8.44
CA ILE A 225 14.29 5.17 8.69
C ILE A 225 13.57 4.01 9.38
N TYR A 226 13.19 4.21 10.63
CA TYR A 226 12.54 3.21 11.46
C TYR A 226 11.05 3.52 11.67
N ASP A 227 10.21 2.60 11.23
CA ASP A 227 8.76 2.64 11.47
C ASP A 227 8.43 1.84 12.73
N GLU A 228 8.09 2.55 13.80
CA GLU A 228 7.73 1.95 15.09
C GLU A 228 6.42 1.16 15.05
N VAL A 229 5.52 1.50 14.12
CA VAL A 229 4.19 0.88 14.04
C VAL A 229 4.27 -0.48 13.35
N HIS A 230 5.10 -0.55 12.30
CA HIS A 230 5.21 -1.74 11.47
C HIS A 230 6.46 -2.55 11.76
N HIS A 231 7.26 -2.17 12.77
CA HIS A 231 8.52 -2.83 13.15
C HIS A 231 9.45 -3.06 11.95
N LEU A 232 9.55 -2.04 11.09
CA LEU A 232 10.31 -2.12 9.84
C LEU A 232 11.32 -0.99 9.76
N ALA A 233 12.57 -1.31 9.51
CA ALA A 233 13.61 -0.34 9.26
C ALA A 233 14.10 -0.41 7.83
N GLY A 234 14.18 0.75 7.15
CA GLY A 234 14.95 0.92 5.93
C GLY A 234 16.35 1.38 6.26
N VAL A 235 17.35 0.60 5.91
CA VAL A 235 18.77 0.86 6.20
C VAL A 235 19.49 1.11 4.89
N TYR A 236 20.17 2.26 4.79
CA TYR A 236 21.01 2.65 3.67
C TYR A 236 22.44 2.83 4.15
N ASP A 237 23.39 2.16 3.51
CA ASP A 237 24.81 2.15 3.91
C ASP A 237 25.70 3.15 3.13
N GLY A 238 25.10 3.92 2.23
CA GLY A 238 25.79 4.83 1.31
C GLY A 238 25.91 4.29 -0.11
N GLY A 239 25.57 3.04 -0.36
CA GLY A 239 25.54 2.38 -1.67
C GLY A 239 24.17 1.81 -2.00
N ASP A 240 23.76 0.79 -1.25
CA ASP A 240 22.48 0.12 -1.41
C ASP A 240 21.62 0.23 -0.14
N TRP A 241 20.32 0.07 -0.29
CA TRP A 241 19.41 0.02 0.85
C TRP A 241 18.68 -1.32 0.95
N GLN A 242 18.35 -1.69 2.18
CA GLN A 242 17.61 -2.91 2.47
C GLN A 242 16.57 -2.69 3.56
N LEU A 243 15.57 -3.56 3.60
CA LEU A 243 14.57 -3.59 4.65
C LEU A 243 14.98 -4.61 5.72
N VAL A 244 14.84 -4.21 6.97
CA VAL A 244 15.11 -5.04 8.14
C VAL A 244 13.84 -5.12 8.98
N ASN A 245 13.33 -6.32 9.22
CA ASN A 245 12.29 -6.53 10.20
C ASN A 245 12.91 -6.43 11.60
N THR A 246 12.35 -5.57 12.43
CA THR A 246 12.83 -5.32 13.79
C THR A 246 11.92 -5.95 14.84
N GLU A 247 10.94 -6.75 14.44
CA GLU A 247 10.08 -7.49 15.35
C GLU A 247 10.91 -8.48 16.19
N GLY A 248 10.81 -8.37 17.51
CA GLY A 248 11.63 -9.19 18.41
C GLY A 248 13.11 -8.79 18.54
N ALA A 249 13.58 -7.78 17.82
CA ALA A 249 14.98 -7.31 17.88
C ALA A 249 15.32 -6.58 19.19
N GLY A 250 14.40 -6.50 20.13
CA GLY A 250 14.58 -5.70 21.34
C GLY A 250 14.45 -4.20 21.09
N ASP A 251 14.96 -3.42 22.00
CA ASP A 251 14.95 -1.96 21.88
C ASP A 251 16.06 -1.54 20.89
N LEU A 252 15.66 -1.35 19.61
CA LEU A 252 16.58 -0.87 18.57
C LEU A 252 17.26 0.43 19.00
N GLU A 253 16.59 1.26 19.81
CA GLU A 253 17.15 2.51 20.30
C GLU A 253 18.35 2.32 21.23
N ARG A 254 18.38 1.24 22.01
CA ARG A 254 19.52 0.92 22.86
C ARG A 254 20.74 0.46 22.07
N ALA A 255 20.52 -0.03 20.84
CA ALA A 255 21.61 -0.45 19.96
C ALA A 255 22.16 0.72 19.11
N LEU A 256 21.46 1.87 19.08
CA LEU A 256 21.91 3.03 18.33
C LEU A 256 22.92 3.86 19.15
N PRO A 257 23.88 4.52 18.46
CA PRO A 257 24.79 5.47 19.09
C PRO A 257 24.04 6.63 19.75
N ASP A 258 24.74 7.33 20.64
CA ASP A 258 24.22 8.55 21.25
C ASP A 258 24.12 9.70 20.23
N ARG A 259 23.27 10.68 20.52
CA ARG A 259 23.23 11.92 19.74
C ARG A 259 24.54 12.68 19.89
N THR A 260 25.03 13.19 18.78
CA THR A 260 26.21 14.06 18.81
C THR A 260 25.92 15.37 19.55
N ALA A 261 26.97 15.99 20.11
CA ALA A 261 26.84 17.33 20.72
C ALA A 261 26.39 18.38 19.69
N ASP A 262 26.85 18.24 18.45
CA ASP A 262 26.43 19.11 17.33
C ASP A 262 24.97 18.93 16.99
N GLU A 263 24.42 17.72 17.03
CA GLU A 263 23.00 17.46 16.83
C GLU A 263 22.13 18.15 17.90
N ALA A 264 22.57 18.11 19.15
CA ALA A 264 21.87 18.81 20.25
C ALA A 264 21.85 20.32 20.02
N LEU A 265 22.97 20.89 19.58
CA LEU A 265 23.10 22.32 19.24
C LEU A 265 22.23 22.68 18.03
N MET A 266 22.27 21.88 16.97
CA MET A 266 21.45 22.09 15.76
C MET A 266 19.95 21.99 16.05
N SER A 267 19.55 21.04 16.86
CA SER A 267 18.16 20.91 17.31
C SER A 267 17.66 22.15 18.07
N GLU A 268 18.48 22.74 18.95
CA GLU A 268 18.14 23.96 19.67
C GLU A 268 18.13 25.19 18.74
N ALA A 269 19.11 25.29 17.86
CA ALA A 269 19.16 26.34 16.84
C ALA A 269 17.92 26.29 15.94
N TRP A 270 17.48 25.08 15.53
CA TRP A 270 16.28 24.89 14.74
C TRP A 270 15.01 25.34 15.48
N ARG A 271 14.86 25.02 16.76
CA ARG A 271 13.72 25.49 17.58
C ARG A 271 13.70 27.00 17.69
N THR A 272 14.88 27.62 17.90
CA THR A 272 15.02 29.06 17.98
C THR A 272 14.64 29.73 16.67
N PHE A 273 15.15 29.22 15.56
CA PHE A 273 14.81 29.68 14.21
C PHE A 273 13.32 29.56 13.95
N TYR A 274 12.71 28.39 14.21
CA TYR A 274 11.28 28.18 14.02
C TYR A 274 10.42 29.19 14.78
N LYS A 275 10.78 29.50 16.03
CA LYS A 275 10.10 30.53 16.82
C LYS A 275 10.29 31.91 16.25
N SER A 276 11.50 32.28 15.79
CA SER A 276 11.82 33.61 15.28
C SER A 276 11.15 33.92 13.95
N VAL A 277 10.91 32.93 13.08
CA VAL A 277 10.24 33.10 11.79
C VAL A 277 8.72 32.95 11.88
N SER A 278 8.21 32.48 13.01
CA SER A 278 6.76 32.33 13.24
C SER A 278 6.10 33.70 13.38
N ILE A 279 5.04 33.92 12.63
CA ILE A 279 4.25 35.15 12.68
C ILE A 279 2.99 34.85 13.48
N ASP A 280 2.88 35.41 14.69
CA ASP A 280 1.77 35.17 15.63
C ASP A 280 0.41 35.46 15.01
N ALA A 281 0.29 36.52 14.21
CA ALA A 281 -0.94 36.89 13.52
C ALA A 281 -1.40 35.84 12.47
N ARG A 282 -0.51 34.92 12.05
CA ARG A 282 -0.81 33.83 11.12
C ARG A 282 -0.95 32.48 11.83
N TYR A 283 -0.82 32.46 13.17
CA TYR A 283 -0.93 31.23 13.93
C TYR A 283 -2.36 30.70 13.90
N HIS A 284 -2.55 29.55 13.24
CA HIS A 284 -3.86 28.92 13.08
C HIS A 284 -3.75 27.42 13.43
N PRO A 285 -4.01 27.04 14.69
CA PRO A 285 -3.76 25.67 15.16
C PRO A 285 -4.64 24.60 14.48
N GLU A 286 -5.84 24.95 14.05
CA GLU A 286 -6.73 24.02 13.33
C GLU A 286 -6.22 23.73 11.94
N LEU A 287 -5.82 24.76 11.19
CA LEU A 287 -5.23 24.64 9.87
C LEU A 287 -3.92 23.82 9.94
N ARG A 288 -3.09 24.10 10.95
CA ARG A 288 -1.87 23.32 11.20
C ARG A 288 -2.20 21.84 11.40
N ARG A 289 -3.22 21.50 12.20
CA ARG A 289 -3.65 20.09 12.42
C ARG A 289 -4.14 19.42 11.16
N GLN A 290 -4.75 20.15 10.25
CA GLN A 290 -5.24 19.64 8.98
C GLN A 290 -4.07 19.23 8.05
N PHE A 291 -3.05 20.08 7.92
CA PHE A 291 -1.91 19.85 7.03
C PHE A 291 -0.76 19.05 7.68
N MET A 292 -0.65 19.10 9.01
CA MET A 292 0.36 18.40 9.81
C MET A 292 -0.34 17.64 10.93
N PRO A 293 -0.78 16.39 10.68
CA PRO A 293 -1.45 15.56 11.68
C PRO A 293 -0.65 15.40 12.97
N LYS A 294 -1.32 15.39 14.12
CA LYS A 294 -0.69 15.37 15.45
C LYS A 294 0.26 14.18 15.68
N ARG A 295 0.03 13.04 15.00
CA ARG A 295 0.91 11.86 15.14
C ARG A 295 2.37 12.12 14.75
N PHE A 296 2.63 13.11 13.87
CA PHE A 296 3.99 13.49 13.50
C PHE A 296 4.67 14.37 14.53
N TRP A 297 3.91 15.07 15.39
CA TRP A 297 4.44 16.12 16.27
C TRP A 297 5.48 15.60 17.25
N LYS A 298 5.36 14.34 17.70
CA LYS A 298 6.33 13.73 18.62
C LYS A 298 7.74 13.59 18.02
N ASN A 299 7.83 13.52 16.69
CA ASN A 299 9.09 13.35 15.97
C ASN A 299 9.60 14.68 15.35
N LEU A 300 8.85 15.78 15.50
CA LEU A 300 9.22 17.09 14.96
C LEU A 300 9.97 17.90 16.02
N THR A 301 11.26 18.15 15.80
CA THR A 301 12.14 18.87 16.70
C THR A 301 11.59 20.23 17.11
N GLU A 302 10.97 20.93 16.16
CA GLU A 302 10.36 22.25 16.35
C GLU A 302 9.11 22.28 17.25
N LEU A 303 8.48 21.12 17.46
CA LEU A 303 7.28 20.97 18.28
C LEU A 303 7.53 20.30 19.63
N GLN A 304 8.76 19.83 19.87
CA GLN A 304 9.18 19.30 21.15
C GLN A 304 9.55 20.45 22.11
N GLU A 305 9.22 20.30 23.38
CA GLU A 305 9.67 21.24 24.41
C GLU A 305 11.19 21.14 24.57
N SER A 306 11.84 22.29 24.69
CA SER A 306 13.27 22.33 24.97
C SER A 306 13.55 21.72 26.35
N PRO A 307 14.59 20.88 26.52
CA PRO A 307 15.01 20.39 27.83
C PRO A 307 15.28 21.51 28.84
N ALA A 308 15.65 22.71 28.40
CA ALA A 308 15.80 23.89 29.22
C ALA A 308 14.44 24.41 29.76
N ALA A 309 13.38 24.37 28.96
CA ALA A 309 12.02 24.79 29.36
C ALA A 309 11.45 23.84 30.42
N LEU A 310 11.68 22.53 30.27
CA LEU A 310 11.27 21.52 31.26
C LEU A 310 11.96 21.72 32.61
N ARG A 311 13.22 22.13 32.66
CA ARG A 311 13.96 22.43 33.90
C ARG A 311 13.45 23.70 34.60
N THR A 312 12.89 24.63 33.86
CA THR A 312 12.33 25.89 34.41
C THR A 312 10.90 25.65 34.95
N ALA A 313 10.13 24.76 34.38
CA ALA A 313 8.80 24.40 34.83
C ALA A 313 8.78 23.51 36.10
N LEU A 314 9.91 22.88 36.45
CA LEU A 314 10.10 22.04 37.63
C LEU A 314 10.76 22.79 38.78
N ARG A 315 10.99 24.08 38.70
CA ARG A 315 11.40 24.98 39.79
C ARG A 315 10.26 25.91 40.18
#